data_afc0ac338b373235c1a979e0cec930f3
#
_entry.id   afc0ac338b373235c1a979e0cec930f3
#
_cell.length_a   1.000
_cell.length_b   1.000
_cell.length_c   1.000
_cell.angle_alpha   90.00
_cell.angle_beta   90.00
_cell.angle_gamma   90.00
#
_symmetry.space_group_name_H-M   'P 1'
#
loop_
_entity.id
_entity.type
_entity.pdbx_description
1 polymer ?
#
loop_
_entity_poly.entity_id
_entity_poly.type
_entity_poly.pdbx_seq_one_letter_code
_entity_poly.pdbx_strand_id
1 'polypeptide(L)'
;MNKGSLTGENEAGRTVEEAIEIAKLLEKAGVNAILADVGIYDSFYHACPPGYMPKGHALDLYAQVKEQVGIPVLARSRMGDPDLCLHAVESGKVDGAVLARPALADPYFPRKIEMGIPEKIRPCIGCNVGCYGNMVERGIAGGCAVNPRATRELNTRPRKAVNPRKIAVIGGGPAGMQAAITAAECGHTVELFEKNCALGGEVLAAGADSMKVDVRRYKDWLIGELRDN
;
A
#
# COMPACT_ATOMS: atom_id res chain seq x y z
N MET A 1 -10.16 -17.11 4.62
CA MET A 1 -10.91 -17.64 3.46
C MET A 1 -9.94 -18.03 2.35
N ASN A 2 -10.13 -19.14 1.70
CA ASN A 2 -9.30 -19.55 0.58
C ASN A 2 -10.02 -19.25 -0.75
N LYS A 3 -9.56 -18.24 -1.47
CA LYS A 3 -10.13 -17.91 -2.78
C LYS A 3 -9.84 -18.98 -3.84
N GLY A 4 -8.75 -19.75 -3.70
CA GLY A 4 -8.42 -20.87 -4.58
C GLY A 4 -9.43 -22.01 -4.49
N SER A 5 -10.04 -22.28 -3.32
CA SER A 5 -11.11 -23.29 -3.22
C SER A 5 -12.42 -22.83 -3.84
N LEU A 6 -12.69 -21.53 -3.91
CA LEU A 6 -13.87 -20.99 -4.62
C LEU A 6 -13.76 -21.12 -6.13
N THR A 7 -12.54 -21.19 -6.66
CA THR A 7 -12.28 -21.41 -8.10
C THR A 7 -12.09 -22.89 -8.46
N GLY A 8 -12.13 -23.79 -7.48
CA GLY A 8 -11.83 -25.21 -7.66
C GLY A 8 -10.34 -25.53 -7.83
N GLU A 9 -9.45 -24.54 -7.70
CA GLU A 9 -8.01 -24.71 -7.90
C GLU A 9 -7.31 -25.40 -6.72
N ASN A 10 -7.95 -25.42 -5.52
CA ASN A 10 -7.38 -26.06 -4.34
C ASN A 10 -8.48 -26.56 -3.38
N GLU A 11 -8.68 -27.87 -3.34
CA GLU A 11 -9.68 -28.52 -2.48
C GLU A 11 -9.35 -28.50 -0.98
N ALA A 12 -8.09 -28.23 -0.63
CA ALA A 12 -7.63 -28.26 0.77
C ALA A 12 -7.93 -26.94 1.53
N GLY A 13 -8.48 -25.96 0.86
CA GLY A 13 -8.74 -24.66 1.47
C GLY A 13 -10.15 -24.53 2.05
N ARG A 14 -10.29 -23.63 3.00
CA ARG A 14 -11.57 -23.30 3.63
C ARG A 14 -12.46 -22.53 2.67
N THR A 15 -13.74 -22.92 2.54
CA THR A 15 -14.73 -22.20 1.71
C THR A 15 -15.25 -20.93 2.40
N VAL A 16 -16.02 -20.13 1.69
CA VAL A 16 -16.67 -18.93 2.27
C VAL A 16 -17.73 -19.34 3.28
N GLU A 17 -18.49 -20.38 3.01
CA GLU A 17 -19.53 -20.91 3.90
C GLU A 17 -18.93 -21.39 5.22
N GLU A 18 -17.83 -22.12 5.17
CA GLU A 18 -17.09 -22.51 6.38
C GLU A 18 -16.54 -21.30 7.14
N ALA A 19 -16.05 -20.30 6.44
CA ALA A 19 -15.56 -19.06 7.05
C ALA A 19 -16.70 -18.29 7.74
N ILE A 20 -17.90 -18.26 7.15
CA ILE A 20 -19.09 -17.66 7.73
C ILE A 20 -19.48 -18.40 9.04
N GLU A 21 -19.53 -19.73 9.03
CA GLU A 21 -19.85 -20.49 10.24
C GLU A 21 -18.81 -20.26 11.36
N ILE A 22 -17.53 -20.19 11.01
CA ILE A 22 -16.48 -19.84 11.96
C ILE A 22 -16.66 -18.42 12.49
N ALA A 23 -17.03 -17.45 11.64
CA ALA A 23 -17.27 -16.08 12.05
C ALA A 23 -18.42 -15.99 13.08
N LYS A 24 -19.52 -16.72 12.87
CA LYS A 24 -20.63 -16.83 13.81
C LYS A 24 -20.22 -17.45 15.15
N LEU A 25 -19.38 -18.49 15.11
CA LEU A 25 -18.84 -19.12 16.33
C LEU A 25 -17.92 -18.16 17.10
N LEU A 26 -17.09 -17.39 16.41
CA LEU A 26 -16.22 -16.37 17.02
C LEU A 26 -17.04 -15.26 17.68
N GLU A 27 -18.08 -14.77 17.01
CA GLU A 27 -19.00 -13.79 17.59
C GLU A 27 -19.68 -14.34 18.85
N LYS A 28 -20.22 -15.56 18.79
CA LYS A 28 -20.82 -16.24 19.95
C LYS A 28 -19.81 -16.44 21.09
N ALA A 29 -18.54 -16.60 20.79
CA ALA A 29 -17.47 -16.72 21.77
C ALA A 29 -17.02 -15.36 22.36
N GLY A 30 -17.60 -14.24 21.93
CA GLY A 30 -17.34 -12.91 22.47
C GLY A 30 -16.24 -12.13 21.75
N VAL A 31 -15.89 -12.50 20.51
CA VAL A 31 -14.99 -11.70 19.67
C VAL A 31 -15.69 -10.41 19.26
N ASN A 32 -15.00 -9.27 19.34
CA ASN A 32 -15.59 -7.94 19.12
C ASN A 32 -15.46 -7.43 17.69
N ALA A 33 -14.58 -8.00 16.87
CA ALA A 33 -14.40 -7.65 15.46
C ALA A 33 -13.66 -8.76 14.71
N ILE A 34 -13.84 -8.85 13.40
CA ILE A 34 -13.20 -9.82 12.52
C ILE A 34 -12.36 -9.08 11.49
N LEU A 35 -11.07 -9.41 11.40
CA LEU A 35 -10.24 -9.06 10.24
C LEU A 35 -10.37 -10.18 9.20
N ALA A 36 -11.10 -9.92 8.13
CA ALA A 36 -11.27 -10.86 7.04
C ALA A 36 -10.07 -10.86 6.10
N ASP A 37 -9.58 -12.05 5.77
CA ASP A 37 -8.46 -12.26 4.85
C ASP A 37 -8.73 -13.43 3.89
N VAL A 38 -8.03 -13.44 2.76
CA VAL A 38 -8.13 -14.47 1.73
C VAL A 38 -6.74 -15.00 1.37
N GLY A 39 -6.71 -16.23 0.88
CA GLY A 39 -5.49 -16.90 0.44
C GLY A 39 -4.89 -17.83 1.51
N ILE A 40 -4.14 -18.80 1.02
CA ILE A 40 -3.29 -19.73 1.77
C ILE A 40 -1.89 -19.70 1.15
N TYR A 41 -0.94 -20.50 1.64
CA TYR A 41 0.41 -20.51 1.08
C TYR A 41 0.43 -20.81 -0.42
N ASP A 42 -0.38 -21.76 -0.90
CA ASP A 42 -0.45 -22.12 -2.33
C ASP A 42 -1.12 -21.03 -3.20
N SER A 43 -1.95 -20.18 -2.59
CA SER A 43 -2.59 -19.04 -3.23
C SER A 43 -2.20 -17.70 -2.57
N PHE A 44 -0.94 -17.59 -2.15
CA PHE A 44 -0.44 -16.47 -1.37
C PHE A 44 -0.59 -15.11 -2.07
N TYR A 45 -0.63 -15.09 -3.40
CA TYR A 45 -0.93 -13.90 -4.20
C TYR A 45 -2.32 -13.28 -3.91
N HIS A 46 -3.23 -14.01 -3.27
CA HIS A 46 -4.47 -13.44 -2.75
C HIS A 46 -4.27 -12.78 -1.39
N ALA A 47 -3.49 -13.39 -0.49
CA ALA A 47 -3.22 -12.83 0.84
C ALA A 47 -2.27 -11.62 0.77
N CYS A 48 -1.28 -11.66 -0.12
CA CYS A 48 -0.32 -10.58 -0.35
C CYS A 48 -0.32 -10.14 -1.83
N PRO A 49 -1.43 -9.58 -2.32
CA PRO A 49 -1.65 -9.36 -3.74
C PRO A 49 -0.64 -8.39 -4.35
N PRO A 50 0.01 -8.79 -5.47
CA PRO A 50 0.94 -7.94 -6.21
C PRO A 50 0.23 -6.82 -6.97
N GLY A 51 1.01 -5.89 -7.53
CA GLY A 51 0.51 -4.67 -8.18
C GLY A 51 -0.44 -4.88 -9.36
N TYR A 52 -0.39 -6.04 -10.01
CA TYR A 52 -1.27 -6.40 -11.13
C TYR A 52 -2.62 -7.02 -10.70
N MET A 53 -2.78 -7.39 -9.42
CA MET A 53 -4.07 -7.83 -8.90
C MET A 53 -5.02 -6.64 -8.73
N PRO A 54 -6.33 -6.80 -8.97
CA PRO A 54 -7.29 -5.73 -8.72
C PRO A 54 -7.29 -5.25 -7.26
N LYS A 55 -7.49 -3.96 -7.04
CA LYS A 55 -7.70 -3.41 -5.70
C LYS A 55 -9.02 -3.92 -5.14
N GLY A 56 -9.06 -4.23 -3.85
CA GLY A 56 -10.28 -4.72 -3.19
C GLY A 56 -10.82 -6.04 -3.75
N HIS A 57 -9.98 -6.86 -4.41
CA HIS A 57 -10.39 -8.08 -5.10
C HIS A 57 -11.16 -9.11 -4.25
N ALA A 58 -11.16 -8.97 -2.94
CA ALA A 58 -11.84 -9.87 -2.02
C ALA A 58 -13.02 -9.20 -1.29
N LEU A 59 -13.38 -7.95 -1.63
CA LEU A 59 -14.45 -7.22 -0.93
C LEU A 59 -15.79 -7.94 -0.95
N ASP A 60 -16.17 -8.56 -2.06
CA ASP A 60 -17.44 -9.28 -2.15
C ASP A 60 -17.48 -10.55 -1.27
N LEU A 61 -16.32 -11.15 -0.98
CA LEU A 61 -16.21 -12.25 -0.03
C LEU A 61 -16.34 -11.75 1.41
N TYR A 62 -15.78 -10.59 1.72
CA TYR A 62 -15.89 -9.99 3.05
C TYR A 62 -17.32 -9.49 3.32
N ALA A 63 -18.00 -8.96 2.32
CA ALA A 63 -19.39 -8.58 2.40
C ALA A 63 -20.30 -9.76 2.78
N GLN A 64 -20.09 -10.93 2.19
CA GLN A 64 -20.83 -12.15 2.54
C GLN A 64 -20.64 -12.53 4.02
N VAL A 65 -19.45 -12.36 4.58
CA VAL A 65 -19.21 -12.58 6.03
C VAL A 65 -19.92 -11.50 6.84
N LYS A 66 -19.81 -10.23 6.42
CA LYS A 66 -20.43 -9.08 7.11
C LYS A 66 -21.95 -9.22 7.22
N GLU A 67 -22.62 -9.72 6.19
CA GLU A 67 -24.07 -9.96 6.17
C GLU A 67 -24.52 -11.00 7.20
N GLN A 68 -23.62 -11.84 7.71
CA GLN A 68 -23.95 -12.99 8.56
C GLN A 68 -23.54 -12.82 10.03
N VAL A 69 -22.89 -11.70 10.38
CA VAL A 69 -22.47 -11.39 11.76
C VAL A 69 -22.85 -9.96 12.14
N GLY A 70 -23.11 -9.74 13.43
CA GLY A 70 -23.43 -8.41 13.98
C GLY A 70 -22.21 -7.60 14.40
N ILE A 71 -21.03 -8.22 14.49
CA ILE A 71 -19.76 -7.56 14.87
C ILE A 71 -19.05 -6.94 13.64
N PRO A 72 -18.22 -5.91 13.86
CA PRO A 72 -17.48 -5.28 12.77
C PRO A 72 -16.61 -6.24 11.98
N VAL A 73 -16.65 -6.12 10.64
CA VAL A 73 -15.80 -6.86 9.70
C VAL A 73 -14.87 -5.88 8.99
N LEU A 74 -13.57 -6.09 9.12
CA LEU A 74 -12.52 -5.26 8.56
C LEU A 74 -11.91 -5.93 7.32
N ALA A 75 -11.74 -5.16 6.24
CA ALA A 75 -11.18 -5.63 4.98
C ALA A 75 -9.67 -5.34 4.87
N ARG A 76 -8.92 -6.31 4.34
CA ARG A 76 -7.56 -6.10 3.83
C ARG A 76 -7.49 -6.44 2.33
N SER A 77 -6.31 -6.59 1.77
CA SER A 77 -6.09 -6.95 0.36
C SER A 77 -6.24 -5.80 -0.63
N ARG A 78 -5.13 -5.07 -0.79
CA ARG A 78 -5.01 -3.91 -1.70
C ARG A 78 -6.01 -2.76 -1.44
N MET A 79 -6.32 -2.51 -0.17
CA MET A 79 -7.15 -1.37 0.28
C MET A 79 -6.36 -0.04 0.33
N GLY A 80 -5.24 0.10 -0.37
CA GLY A 80 -4.41 1.31 -0.39
C GLY A 80 -4.90 2.41 -1.35
N ASP A 81 -6.20 2.52 -1.50
CA ASP A 81 -6.88 3.55 -2.28
C ASP A 81 -7.95 4.21 -1.40
N PRO A 82 -7.87 5.52 -1.12
CA PRO A 82 -8.84 6.22 -0.25
C PRO A 82 -10.28 6.08 -0.73
N ASP A 83 -10.52 6.27 -2.02
CA ASP A 83 -11.87 6.22 -2.59
C ASP A 83 -12.47 4.80 -2.49
N LEU A 84 -11.62 3.78 -2.70
CA LEU A 84 -12.03 2.39 -2.50
C LEU A 84 -12.37 2.10 -1.04
N CYS A 85 -11.58 2.61 -0.10
CA CYS A 85 -11.85 2.44 1.33
C CYS A 85 -13.17 3.08 1.72
N LEU A 86 -13.40 4.31 1.28
CA LEU A 86 -14.63 5.04 1.52
C LEU A 86 -15.84 4.30 0.93
N HIS A 87 -15.76 3.94 -0.35
CA HIS A 87 -16.82 3.19 -1.02
C HIS A 87 -17.14 1.85 -0.34
N ALA A 88 -16.13 1.11 0.12
CA ALA A 88 -16.34 -0.18 0.78
C ALA A 88 -17.10 -0.05 2.10
N VAL A 89 -16.86 1.04 2.84
CA VAL A 89 -17.57 1.32 4.11
C VAL A 89 -18.96 1.89 3.85
N GLU A 90 -19.09 2.89 2.98
CA GLU A 90 -20.37 3.54 2.67
C GLU A 90 -21.38 2.58 2.02
N SER A 91 -20.90 1.65 1.20
CA SER A 91 -21.75 0.61 0.62
C SER A 91 -22.15 -0.50 1.60
N GLY A 92 -21.67 -0.46 2.84
CA GLY A 92 -21.96 -1.46 3.86
C GLY A 92 -21.27 -2.82 3.64
N LYS A 93 -20.35 -2.94 2.70
CA LYS A 93 -19.63 -4.19 2.43
C LYS A 93 -18.72 -4.60 3.57
N VAL A 94 -18.16 -3.63 4.28
CA VAL A 94 -17.29 -3.80 5.46
C VAL A 94 -17.41 -2.61 6.39
N ASP A 95 -16.94 -2.74 7.64
CA ASP A 95 -16.97 -1.64 8.62
C ASP A 95 -15.67 -0.83 8.63
N GLY A 96 -14.62 -1.31 7.97
CA GLY A 96 -13.36 -0.59 7.90
C GLY A 96 -12.32 -1.28 7.03
N ALA A 97 -11.23 -0.55 6.76
CA ALA A 97 -10.10 -1.03 5.97
C ALA A 97 -8.82 -1.15 6.82
N VAL A 98 -8.06 -2.22 6.61
CA VAL A 98 -6.77 -2.46 7.26
C VAL A 98 -5.64 -2.23 6.28
N LEU A 99 -4.74 -1.32 6.63
CA LEU A 99 -3.66 -0.81 5.79
C LEU A 99 -2.30 -1.32 6.28
N ALA A 100 -1.83 -2.47 5.78
CA ALA A 100 -0.47 -2.96 6.10
C ALA A 100 0.58 -2.31 5.17
N ARG A 101 0.71 -2.79 3.94
CA ARG A 101 1.69 -2.26 2.97
C ARG A 101 1.49 -0.78 2.62
N PRO A 102 0.24 -0.26 2.50
CA PRO A 102 0.05 1.18 2.34
C PRO A 102 0.61 2.01 3.49
N ALA A 103 0.50 1.55 4.74
CA ALA A 103 1.07 2.22 5.91
C ALA A 103 2.61 2.16 5.94
N LEU A 104 3.24 1.13 5.37
CA LEU A 104 4.69 1.10 5.15
C LEU A 104 5.12 2.11 4.08
N ALA A 105 4.34 2.27 3.02
CA ALA A 105 4.59 3.26 1.98
C ALA A 105 4.38 4.69 2.51
N ASP A 106 3.30 4.91 3.25
CA ASP A 106 2.96 6.19 3.89
C ASP A 106 2.37 5.97 5.28
N PRO A 107 3.14 6.17 6.37
CA PRO A 107 2.64 6.00 7.73
C PRO A 107 1.58 7.04 8.12
N TYR A 108 1.49 8.15 7.38
CA TYR A 108 0.51 9.20 7.60
C TYR A 108 -0.75 9.07 6.73
N PHE A 109 -0.95 7.93 6.09
CA PHE A 109 -2.09 7.67 5.20
C PHE A 109 -3.43 8.07 5.82
N PRO A 110 -3.84 7.59 7.02
CA PRO A 110 -5.12 7.98 7.62
C PRO A 110 -5.20 9.48 7.91
N ARG A 111 -4.11 10.06 8.43
CA ARG A 111 -4.04 11.49 8.75
C ARG A 111 -4.18 12.37 7.52
N LYS A 112 -3.60 11.98 6.38
CA LYS A 112 -3.73 12.73 5.13
C LYS A 112 -5.15 12.71 4.59
N ILE A 113 -5.89 11.61 4.80
CA ILE A 113 -7.33 11.55 4.50
C ILE A 113 -8.11 12.50 5.41
N GLU A 114 -7.86 12.44 6.72
CA GLU A 114 -8.49 13.33 7.69
C GLU A 114 -8.25 14.82 7.38
N MET A 115 -7.07 15.15 6.87
CA MET A 115 -6.70 16.51 6.43
C MET A 115 -7.28 16.90 5.07
N GLY A 116 -7.94 15.99 4.35
CA GLY A 116 -8.49 16.24 3.02
C GLY A 116 -7.44 16.40 1.90
N ILE A 117 -6.27 15.78 2.06
CA ILE A 117 -5.15 15.84 1.10
C ILE A 117 -4.73 14.43 0.61
N PRO A 118 -5.65 13.60 0.08
CA PRO A 118 -5.36 12.24 -0.33
C PRO A 118 -4.32 12.15 -1.46
N GLU A 119 -4.17 13.18 -2.29
CA GLU A 119 -3.16 13.28 -3.34
C GLU A 119 -1.72 13.30 -2.81
N LYS A 120 -1.54 13.68 -1.53
CA LYS A 120 -0.25 13.64 -0.82
C LYS A 120 0.13 12.27 -0.29
N ILE A 121 -0.75 11.29 -0.39
CA ILE A 121 -0.47 9.93 0.07
C ILE A 121 0.50 9.26 -0.91
N ARG A 122 1.67 8.84 -0.39
CA ARG A 122 2.63 8.03 -1.15
C ARG A 122 2.04 6.64 -1.43
N PRO A 123 1.78 6.27 -2.67
CA PRO A 123 1.10 5.02 -2.98
C PRO A 123 2.01 3.80 -2.79
N CYS A 124 1.47 2.72 -2.24
CA CYS A 124 2.09 1.41 -2.31
C CYS A 124 1.95 0.85 -3.74
N ILE A 125 3.05 0.48 -4.38
CA ILE A 125 3.07 -0.06 -5.75
C ILE A 125 2.82 -1.58 -5.83
N GLY A 126 2.57 -2.25 -4.72
CA GLY A 126 2.29 -3.69 -4.68
C GLY A 126 3.46 -4.57 -5.14
N CYS A 127 4.71 -4.10 -5.03
CA CYS A 127 5.88 -4.84 -5.52
C CYS A 127 6.30 -6.03 -4.65
N ASN A 128 5.88 -6.07 -3.40
CA ASN A 128 6.23 -7.10 -2.39
C ASN A 128 7.74 -7.27 -2.09
N VAL A 129 8.64 -6.45 -2.66
CA VAL A 129 10.10 -6.65 -2.58
C VAL A 129 10.65 -6.30 -1.19
N GLY A 130 10.49 -5.05 -0.76
CA GLY A 130 11.10 -4.56 0.48
C GLY A 130 10.37 -5.00 1.75
N CYS A 131 9.07 -5.21 1.68
CA CYS A 131 8.25 -5.68 2.79
C CYS A 131 8.25 -7.21 2.87
N TYR A 132 7.35 -7.86 2.13
CA TYR A 132 7.20 -9.32 2.15
C TYR A 132 8.49 -10.06 1.80
N GLY A 133 9.12 -9.74 0.67
CA GLY A 133 10.32 -10.42 0.19
C GLY A 133 11.49 -10.36 1.17
N ASN A 134 11.71 -9.21 1.83
CA ASN A 134 12.77 -9.12 2.84
C ASN A 134 12.39 -9.84 4.13
N MET A 135 11.17 -9.60 4.67
CA MET A 135 10.80 -10.09 5.99
C MET A 135 10.47 -11.59 5.99
N VAL A 136 9.74 -12.05 4.97
CA VAL A 136 9.22 -13.43 4.94
C VAL A 136 10.11 -14.38 4.14
N GLU A 137 10.56 -13.97 2.95
CA GLU A 137 11.34 -14.87 2.10
C GLU A 137 12.84 -14.90 2.50
N ARG A 138 13.39 -13.74 2.89
CA ARG A 138 14.82 -13.61 3.19
C ARG A 138 15.15 -13.58 4.67
N GLY A 139 14.17 -13.42 5.56
CA GLY A 139 14.37 -13.32 7.01
C GLY A 139 15.23 -12.12 7.44
N ILE A 140 15.22 -11.03 6.68
CA ILE A 140 15.98 -9.81 6.97
C ILE A 140 15.05 -8.64 7.31
N ALA A 141 15.63 -7.53 7.79
CA ALA A 141 14.85 -6.33 8.13
C ALA A 141 13.98 -5.87 6.94
N GLY A 142 12.74 -5.58 7.24
CA GLY A 142 11.78 -5.06 6.27
C GLY A 142 12.16 -3.68 5.74
N GLY A 143 11.42 -3.23 4.74
CA GLY A 143 11.56 -1.91 4.13
C GLY A 143 10.46 -1.69 3.10
N CYS A 144 10.56 -0.60 2.35
CA CYS A 144 9.63 -0.31 1.27
C CYS A 144 10.38 0.24 0.06
N ALA A 145 10.02 -0.24 -1.14
CA ALA A 145 10.66 0.21 -2.39
C ALA A 145 10.37 1.69 -2.70
N VAL A 146 9.24 2.21 -2.21
CA VAL A 146 8.83 3.60 -2.47
C VAL A 146 9.03 4.52 -1.26
N ASN A 147 9.30 3.99 -0.07
CA ASN A 147 9.56 4.76 1.13
C ASN A 147 10.94 4.39 1.71
N PRO A 148 11.98 5.19 1.47
CA PRO A 148 13.33 4.90 1.94
C PRO A 148 13.46 4.93 3.47
N ARG A 149 12.47 5.50 4.18
CA ARG A 149 12.46 5.61 5.65
C ARG A 149 11.77 4.43 6.33
N ALA A 150 10.98 3.64 5.60
CA ALA A 150 10.23 2.52 6.18
C ALA A 150 11.15 1.58 6.97
N THR A 151 10.81 1.35 8.23
CA THR A 151 11.58 0.57 9.22
C THR A 151 12.93 1.18 9.67
N ARG A 152 13.21 2.43 9.26
CA ARG A 152 14.42 3.19 9.58
C ARG A 152 14.13 4.61 10.08
N GLU A 153 12.90 4.87 10.49
CA GLU A 153 12.38 6.22 10.79
C GLU A 153 13.23 6.96 11.81
N LEU A 154 13.73 6.27 12.84
CA LEU A 154 14.58 6.86 13.87
C LEU A 154 15.93 7.37 13.33
N ASN A 155 16.48 6.68 12.32
CA ASN A 155 17.82 6.98 11.78
C ASN A 155 17.77 7.89 10.53
N THR A 156 16.61 7.96 9.86
CA THR A 156 16.47 8.64 8.56
C THR A 156 15.53 9.85 8.61
N ARG A 157 15.15 10.29 9.81
CA ARG A 157 14.31 11.49 9.96
C ARG A 157 15.05 12.71 9.43
N PRO A 158 14.47 13.51 8.51
CA PRO A 158 15.07 14.74 8.03
C PRO A 158 15.33 15.70 9.21
N ARG A 159 16.51 16.27 9.23
CA ARG A 159 16.87 17.32 10.18
C ARG A 159 17.25 18.57 9.38
N LYS A 160 16.76 19.72 9.83
CA LYS A 160 17.13 20.98 9.18
C LYS A 160 18.64 21.17 9.26
N ALA A 161 19.26 21.47 8.14
CA ALA A 161 20.68 21.73 8.04
C ALA A 161 21.05 23.01 8.80
N VAL A 162 22.11 22.94 9.61
CA VAL A 162 22.66 24.12 10.28
C VAL A 162 23.17 25.15 9.26
N ASN A 163 23.77 24.66 8.17
CA ASN A 163 24.27 25.46 7.06
C ASN A 163 23.60 25.02 5.75
N PRO A 164 22.46 25.64 5.35
CA PRO A 164 21.84 25.38 4.06
C PRO A 164 22.80 25.60 2.90
N ARG A 165 22.71 24.74 1.88
CA ARG A 165 23.56 24.77 0.68
C ARG A 165 22.70 24.72 -0.57
N LYS A 166 23.29 25.10 -1.70
CA LYS A 166 22.76 24.76 -3.02
C LYS A 166 23.23 23.36 -3.38
N ILE A 167 22.29 22.50 -3.76
CA ILE A 167 22.54 21.10 -4.14
C ILE A 167 22.05 20.88 -5.56
N ALA A 168 22.93 20.42 -6.43
CA ALA A 168 22.58 19.96 -7.76
C ALA A 168 22.34 18.45 -7.73
N VAL A 169 21.16 18.03 -8.16
CA VAL A 169 20.78 16.61 -8.33
C VAL A 169 20.77 16.29 -9.82
N ILE A 170 21.59 15.36 -10.26
CA ILE A 170 21.69 14.95 -11.64
C ILE A 170 20.91 13.67 -11.88
N GLY A 171 19.87 13.75 -12.70
CA GLY A 171 18.96 12.66 -13.05
C GLY A 171 17.60 12.74 -12.33
N GLY A 172 16.54 12.83 -13.12
CA GLY A 172 15.13 12.92 -12.67
C GLY A 172 14.42 11.59 -12.54
N GLY A 173 15.16 10.50 -12.31
CA GLY A 173 14.58 9.21 -11.95
C GLY A 173 14.10 9.18 -10.49
N PRO A 174 13.47 8.07 -10.02
CA PRO A 174 12.90 8.01 -8.68
C PRO A 174 13.92 8.28 -7.57
N ALA A 175 15.16 7.84 -7.72
CA ALA A 175 16.23 8.08 -6.76
C ALA A 175 16.61 9.58 -6.68
N GLY A 176 16.78 10.23 -7.83
CA GLY A 176 17.11 11.67 -7.89
C GLY A 176 15.96 12.53 -7.38
N MET A 177 14.71 12.24 -7.78
CA MET A 177 13.54 12.93 -7.26
C MET A 177 13.43 12.80 -5.73
N GLN A 178 13.60 11.59 -5.19
CA GLN A 178 13.57 11.38 -3.74
C GLN A 178 14.73 12.07 -3.02
N ALA A 179 15.93 12.11 -3.62
CA ALA A 179 17.08 12.83 -3.05
C ALA A 179 16.81 14.34 -3.03
N ALA A 180 16.24 14.90 -4.09
CA ALA A 180 15.86 16.31 -4.17
C ALA A 180 14.82 16.68 -3.11
N ILE A 181 13.73 15.90 -2.97
CA ILE A 181 12.72 16.08 -1.94
C ILE A 181 13.36 16.04 -0.55
N THR A 182 14.20 15.05 -0.27
CA THR A 182 14.83 14.91 1.05
C THR A 182 15.77 16.06 1.35
N ALA A 183 16.53 16.54 0.36
CA ALA A 183 17.43 17.68 0.54
C ALA A 183 16.65 18.98 0.80
N ALA A 184 15.53 19.20 0.11
CA ALA A 184 14.64 20.33 0.35
C ALA A 184 13.98 20.24 1.74
N GLU A 185 13.51 19.05 2.15
CA GLU A 185 13.04 18.81 3.53
C GLU A 185 14.09 19.14 4.58
N CYS A 186 15.37 18.94 4.27
CA CYS A 186 16.49 19.34 5.14
C CYS A 186 16.80 20.85 5.10
N GLY A 187 16.15 21.63 4.24
CA GLY A 187 16.29 23.07 4.16
C GLY A 187 17.36 23.54 3.18
N HIS A 188 17.83 22.68 2.28
CA HIS A 188 18.73 23.04 1.20
C HIS A 188 17.95 23.64 0.02
N THR A 189 18.61 24.47 -0.81
CA THR A 189 18.11 24.88 -2.11
C THR A 189 18.53 23.80 -3.12
N VAL A 190 17.56 23.24 -3.87
CA VAL A 190 17.84 22.12 -4.75
C VAL A 190 17.54 22.48 -6.21
N GLU A 191 18.45 22.13 -7.09
CA GLU A 191 18.27 22.17 -8.54
C GLU A 191 18.38 20.74 -9.07
N LEU A 192 17.30 20.23 -9.69
CA LEU A 192 17.30 18.91 -10.32
C LEU A 192 17.42 19.04 -11.83
N PHE A 193 18.39 18.33 -12.39
CA PHE A 193 18.70 18.31 -13.83
C PHE A 193 18.33 16.94 -14.40
N GLU A 194 17.52 16.93 -15.44
CA GLU A 194 17.14 15.74 -16.22
C GLU A 194 17.47 15.97 -17.69
N LYS A 195 18.12 15.01 -18.33
CA LYS A 195 18.51 15.10 -19.76
C LYS A 195 17.32 14.91 -20.71
N ASN A 196 16.29 14.20 -20.28
CA ASN A 196 15.08 13.95 -21.06
C ASN A 196 14.01 15.02 -20.77
N CYS A 197 13.03 15.11 -21.66
CA CYS A 197 11.91 16.05 -21.51
C CYS A 197 10.91 15.68 -20.41
N ALA A 198 11.05 14.49 -19.79
CA ALA A 198 10.13 14.00 -18.76
C ALA A 198 10.88 13.41 -17.56
N LEU A 199 10.39 13.72 -16.36
CA LEU A 199 10.83 13.07 -15.12
C LEU A 199 10.27 11.66 -15.00
N GLY A 200 10.98 10.78 -14.27
CA GLY A 200 10.56 9.42 -13.97
C GLY A 200 11.59 8.35 -14.29
N GLY A 201 12.50 8.59 -15.23
CA GLY A 201 13.52 7.59 -15.59
C GLY A 201 12.93 6.22 -15.91
N GLU A 202 13.47 5.15 -15.34
CA GLU A 202 13.00 3.77 -15.54
C GLU A 202 11.53 3.53 -15.09
N VAL A 203 10.98 4.36 -14.22
CA VAL A 203 9.57 4.24 -13.78
C VAL A 203 8.61 4.55 -14.92
N LEU A 204 9.03 5.33 -15.94
CA LEU A 204 8.23 5.57 -17.14
C LEU A 204 7.97 4.26 -17.89
N ALA A 205 9.03 3.50 -18.15
CA ALA A 205 8.93 2.20 -18.83
C ALA A 205 8.21 1.17 -17.93
N ALA A 206 8.55 1.11 -16.63
CA ALA A 206 7.93 0.21 -15.68
C ALA A 206 6.43 0.45 -15.51
N GLY A 207 5.96 1.68 -15.68
CA GLY A 207 4.56 2.08 -15.59
C GLY A 207 3.80 2.06 -16.92
N ALA A 208 4.41 1.68 -18.03
CA ALA A 208 3.79 1.73 -19.37
C ALA A 208 2.63 0.74 -19.50
N ASP A 209 2.72 -0.43 -18.86
CA ASP A 209 1.67 -1.43 -18.86
C ASP A 209 0.41 -0.93 -18.15
N SER A 210 -0.77 -1.25 -18.72
CA SER A 210 -2.08 -0.84 -18.18
C SER A 210 -2.31 -1.32 -16.75
N MET A 211 -1.82 -2.49 -16.39
CA MET A 211 -1.93 -3.07 -15.03
C MET A 211 -1.03 -2.38 -13.99
N LYS A 212 -0.06 -1.58 -14.42
CA LYS A 212 0.91 -0.90 -13.54
C LYS A 212 0.46 0.49 -13.07
N VAL A 213 -0.83 0.65 -12.80
CA VAL A 213 -1.43 1.93 -12.37
C VAL A 213 -0.71 2.54 -11.16
N ASP A 214 -0.41 1.72 -10.13
CA ASP A 214 0.21 2.22 -8.91
C ASP A 214 1.65 2.70 -9.13
N VAL A 215 2.37 2.17 -10.11
CA VAL A 215 3.70 2.65 -10.51
C VAL A 215 3.59 4.05 -11.13
N ARG A 216 2.58 4.29 -11.99
CA ARG A 216 2.29 5.64 -12.53
C ARG A 216 1.90 6.61 -11.43
N ARG A 217 1.00 6.22 -10.52
CA ARG A 217 0.61 7.05 -9.36
C ARG A 217 1.81 7.42 -8.48
N TYR A 218 2.75 6.50 -8.27
CA TYR A 218 3.98 6.78 -7.53
C TYR A 218 4.86 7.82 -8.23
N LYS A 219 5.04 7.70 -9.55
CA LYS A 219 5.75 8.71 -10.34
C LYS A 219 5.07 10.08 -10.22
N ASP A 220 3.75 10.13 -10.37
CA ASP A 220 3.00 11.39 -10.32
C ASP A 220 3.06 12.01 -8.91
N TRP A 221 3.00 11.19 -7.87
CA TRP A 221 3.24 11.60 -6.49
C TRP A 221 4.63 12.22 -6.29
N LEU A 222 5.70 11.58 -6.78
CA LEU A 222 7.07 12.13 -6.69
C LEU A 222 7.19 13.50 -7.38
N ILE A 223 6.57 13.65 -8.55
CA ILE A 223 6.56 14.92 -9.29
C ILE A 223 5.77 15.99 -8.52
N GLY A 224 4.65 15.62 -7.90
CA GLY A 224 3.86 16.48 -7.03
C GLY A 224 4.69 16.98 -5.84
N GLU A 225 5.35 16.08 -5.13
CA GLU A 225 6.20 16.43 -3.99
C GLU A 225 7.38 17.34 -4.36
N LEU A 226 7.96 17.17 -5.55
CA LEU A 226 9.01 18.08 -6.05
C LEU A 226 8.53 19.50 -6.32
N ARG A 227 7.26 19.69 -6.68
CA ARG A 227 6.69 21.02 -6.95
C ARG A 227 6.35 21.76 -5.67
N ASP A 228 6.09 21.03 -4.59
CA ASP A 228 5.65 21.58 -3.32
C ASP A 228 6.79 21.84 -2.33
N ASN A 229 8.00 21.37 -2.64
CA ASN A 229 9.21 21.59 -1.87
C ASN A 229 10.22 22.46 -2.62
#